data_233be20d3c5e548377a8bdc478365a60
#
_entry.id   233be20d3c5e548377a8bdc478365a60
#
_cell.length_a   1.000
_cell.length_b   1.000
_cell.length_c   1.000
_cell.angle_alpha   90.00
_cell.angle_beta   90.00
_cell.angle_gamma   90.00
#
_symmetry.space_group_name_H-M   'P 1'
#
loop_
_entity.id
_entity.type
_entity.pdbx_description
1 polymer ?
#
loop_
_entity_poly.entity_id
_entity_poly.type
_entity_poly.pdbx_seq_one_letter_code
_entity_poly.pdbx_strand_id
1 'polypeptide(L)'
;MILQLAFVLTAIIIGARLGGIGLGVMGGVGLAILTFVFGLQPTAPPIDVMLMIAAVISAASCMQAAGGLDYMVKLAEHLLRKNPSHVTLLSPLVTYLFTFVAGTGHVAYSVLPVIAEVATETKIRPERPLGIAVIASQQAITASPISAATVALLGLLAGFDITLFDILKITIPATIVGVLVGALFSMKVGKELVEDPEYQKRLKEGLFNNKKIEIKDVKNKRSAMISVLIFILATAFIVLFGSFEGMRPSFLIDGEIVTLRMSSIIEIVMLSAAAIILLVTKTDGIKATQGSVFPAGMQAVIAIFGIAWMGDTFLQGNMGQLTLSIEGIVQQMPWLFGVALFVMSILLYSQAATVRALVPLGIALGISPYMLIALFPAVNGYFFIPNYPTVVAAINFDRTGTTKIGKYVLNHSFMMPGLVSTIVAIALGLLFIQIF
;
A
#
# COMPACT_ATOMS: atom_id res chain seq x y z
N MET A 1 -17.49 -22.07 -14.80
CA MET A 1 -17.21 -20.72 -14.28
C MET A 1 -17.58 -20.55 -12.79
N ILE A 2 -18.86 -20.60 -12.36
CA ILE A 2 -19.26 -20.32 -10.96
C ILE A 2 -18.54 -21.22 -9.94
N LEU A 3 -18.43 -22.53 -10.19
CA LEU A 3 -17.72 -23.44 -9.30
C LEU A 3 -16.21 -23.12 -9.24
N GLN A 4 -15.59 -22.79 -10.36
CA GLN A 4 -14.17 -22.36 -10.42
C GLN A 4 -13.97 -21.07 -9.61
N LEU A 5 -14.88 -20.09 -9.75
CA LEU A 5 -14.86 -18.86 -8.95
C LEU A 5 -14.98 -19.16 -7.46
N ALA A 6 -15.85 -20.10 -7.06
CA ALA A 6 -16.00 -20.51 -5.67
C ALA A 6 -14.67 -21.08 -5.10
N PHE A 7 -13.94 -21.91 -5.85
CA PHE A 7 -12.62 -22.41 -5.45
C PHE A 7 -11.59 -21.30 -5.35
N VAL A 8 -11.55 -20.36 -6.32
CA VAL A 8 -10.67 -19.17 -6.28
C VAL A 8 -10.93 -18.36 -5.01
N LEU A 9 -12.19 -18.01 -4.75
CA LEU A 9 -12.55 -17.25 -3.54
C LEU A 9 -12.24 -18.02 -2.25
N THR A 10 -12.47 -19.32 -2.23
CA THR A 10 -12.14 -20.18 -1.07
C THR A 10 -10.63 -20.19 -0.81
N ALA A 11 -9.82 -20.36 -1.86
CA ALA A 11 -8.35 -20.30 -1.73
C ALA A 11 -7.88 -18.94 -1.19
N ILE A 12 -8.46 -17.84 -1.69
CA ILE A 12 -8.18 -16.48 -1.20
C ILE A 12 -8.54 -16.34 0.28
N ILE A 13 -9.74 -16.74 0.69
CA ILE A 13 -10.23 -16.60 2.07
C ILE A 13 -9.39 -17.43 3.04
N ILE A 14 -9.08 -18.68 2.69
CA ILE A 14 -8.22 -19.55 3.51
C ILE A 14 -6.80 -18.96 3.58
N GLY A 15 -6.24 -18.54 2.44
CA GLY A 15 -4.92 -17.93 2.37
C GLY A 15 -4.78 -16.67 3.22
N ALA A 16 -5.80 -15.80 3.19
CA ALA A 16 -5.85 -14.60 4.03
C ALA A 16 -5.90 -14.95 5.54
N ARG A 17 -6.62 -16.01 5.92
CA ARG A 17 -6.68 -16.49 7.32
C ARG A 17 -5.37 -17.10 7.81
N LEU A 18 -4.61 -17.76 6.94
CA LEU A 18 -3.30 -18.33 7.30
C LEU A 18 -2.25 -17.24 7.58
N GLY A 19 -2.40 -16.06 6.97
CA GLY A 19 -1.45 -14.96 7.14
C GLY A 19 -0.07 -15.24 6.51
N GLY A 20 0.86 -14.29 6.64
CA GLY A 20 2.21 -14.42 6.10
C GLY A 20 2.22 -14.76 4.61
N ILE A 21 2.87 -15.86 4.22
CA ILE A 21 2.89 -16.36 2.84
C ILE A 21 1.64 -17.15 2.46
N GLY A 22 0.70 -17.35 3.42
CA GLY A 22 -0.49 -18.19 3.27
C GLY A 22 -1.32 -17.83 2.04
N LEU A 23 -1.46 -16.54 1.76
CA LEU A 23 -2.20 -16.05 0.59
C LEU A 23 -1.58 -16.58 -0.73
N GLY A 24 -0.27 -16.49 -0.87
CA GLY A 24 0.43 -16.96 -2.07
C GLY A 24 0.39 -18.47 -2.26
N VAL A 25 0.67 -19.24 -1.19
CA VAL A 25 0.68 -20.70 -1.30
C VAL A 25 -0.73 -21.27 -1.54
N MET A 26 -1.76 -20.66 -0.96
CA MET A 26 -3.16 -21.02 -1.26
C MET A 26 -3.55 -20.62 -2.70
N GLY A 27 -2.99 -19.56 -3.24
CA GLY A 27 -3.09 -19.25 -4.67
C GLY A 27 -2.54 -20.38 -5.54
N GLY A 28 -1.42 -20.98 -5.14
CA GLY A 28 -0.87 -22.19 -5.79
C GLY A 28 -1.81 -23.39 -5.73
N VAL A 29 -2.47 -23.63 -4.59
CA VAL A 29 -3.50 -24.68 -4.46
C VAL A 29 -4.69 -24.41 -5.38
N GLY A 30 -5.19 -23.16 -5.40
CA GLY A 30 -6.28 -22.78 -6.29
C GLY A 30 -5.91 -22.95 -7.77
N LEU A 31 -4.69 -22.56 -8.16
CA LEU A 31 -4.16 -22.78 -9.50
C LEU A 31 -4.09 -24.26 -9.85
N ALA A 32 -3.61 -25.11 -8.95
CA ALA A 32 -3.56 -26.55 -9.15
C ALA A 32 -4.96 -27.14 -9.40
N ILE A 33 -5.97 -26.70 -8.64
CA ILE A 33 -7.36 -27.11 -8.86
C ILE A 33 -7.87 -26.63 -10.21
N LEU A 34 -7.62 -25.37 -10.58
CA LEU A 34 -8.04 -24.85 -11.88
C LEU A 34 -7.40 -25.63 -13.03
N THR A 35 -6.12 -25.98 -12.91
CA THR A 35 -5.38 -26.68 -13.98
C THR A 35 -5.68 -28.17 -14.02
N PHE A 36 -5.53 -28.87 -12.90
CA PHE A 36 -5.57 -30.33 -12.89
C PHE A 36 -6.99 -30.92 -12.76
N VAL A 37 -7.94 -30.16 -12.15
CA VAL A 37 -9.32 -30.62 -11.99
C VAL A 37 -10.22 -30.03 -13.06
N PHE A 38 -10.10 -28.73 -13.35
CA PHE A 38 -10.95 -28.05 -14.32
C PHE A 38 -10.34 -27.97 -15.72
N GLY A 39 -9.08 -28.40 -15.93
CA GLY A 39 -8.42 -28.43 -17.24
C GLY A 39 -8.11 -27.05 -17.82
N LEU A 40 -8.07 -25.98 -17.01
CA LEU A 40 -7.70 -24.67 -17.49
C LEU A 40 -6.19 -24.62 -17.77
N GLN A 41 -5.83 -24.06 -18.93
CA GLN A 41 -4.42 -23.83 -19.26
C GLN A 41 -3.85 -22.74 -18.35
N PRO A 42 -2.77 -22.99 -17.58
CA PRO A 42 -2.16 -21.98 -16.75
C PRO A 42 -1.53 -20.87 -17.60
N THR A 43 -1.71 -19.64 -17.18
CA THR A 43 -1.03 -18.46 -17.76
C THR A 43 0.44 -18.41 -17.34
N ALA A 44 1.19 -17.43 -17.84
CA ALA A 44 2.54 -17.15 -17.33
C ALA A 44 2.47 -16.51 -15.95
N PRO A 45 3.37 -16.88 -14.99
CA PRO A 45 3.47 -16.18 -13.72
C PRO A 45 3.93 -14.72 -13.92
N PRO A 46 3.57 -13.79 -13.03
CA PRO A 46 3.88 -12.36 -13.16
C PRO A 46 5.34 -12.02 -12.78
N ILE A 47 6.32 -12.61 -13.47
CA ILE A 47 7.74 -12.55 -13.11
C ILE A 47 8.26 -11.11 -13.04
N ASP A 48 7.99 -10.29 -14.05
CA ASP A 48 8.48 -8.90 -14.11
C ASP A 48 8.09 -8.11 -12.87
N VAL A 49 6.83 -8.24 -12.42
CA VAL A 49 6.36 -7.52 -11.23
C VAL A 49 6.97 -8.09 -9.94
N MET A 50 7.16 -9.39 -9.87
CA MET A 50 7.84 -10.03 -8.73
C MET A 50 9.29 -9.51 -8.61
N LEU A 51 10.01 -9.41 -9.71
CA LEU A 51 11.39 -8.91 -9.74
C LEU A 51 11.47 -7.42 -9.42
N MET A 52 10.58 -6.59 -9.98
CA MET A 52 10.50 -5.17 -9.61
C MET A 52 10.28 -4.99 -8.10
N ILE A 53 9.35 -5.72 -7.51
CA ILE A 53 9.07 -5.63 -6.08
C ILE A 53 10.27 -6.12 -5.26
N ALA A 54 10.90 -7.21 -5.66
CA ALA A 54 12.10 -7.74 -4.99
C ALA A 54 13.25 -6.72 -5.00
N ALA A 55 13.46 -6.01 -6.12
CA ALA A 55 14.48 -4.96 -6.24
C ALA A 55 14.20 -3.77 -5.30
N VAL A 56 12.94 -3.26 -5.29
CA VAL A 56 12.53 -2.17 -4.38
C VAL A 56 12.70 -2.56 -2.93
N ILE A 57 12.27 -3.77 -2.55
CA ILE A 57 12.39 -4.30 -1.19
C ILE A 57 13.86 -4.41 -0.78
N SER A 58 14.74 -4.85 -1.69
CA SER A 58 16.18 -4.94 -1.43
C SER A 58 16.76 -3.58 -1.07
N ALA A 59 16.43 -2.52 -1.85
CA ALA A 59 16.88 -1.16 -1.56
C ALA A 59 16.33 -0.63 -0.22
N ALA A 60 15.02 -0.81 0.01
CA ALA A 60 14.36 -0.37 1.24
C ALA A 60 14.91 -1.11 2.48
N SER A 61 15.23 -2.38 2.35
CA SER A 61 15.82 -3.20 3.42
C SER A 61 17.25 -2.78 3.74
N CYS A 62 18.06 -2.45 2.72
CA CYS A 62 19.39 -1.88 2.91
C CYS A 62 19.32 -0.51 3.60
N MET A 63 18.38 0.34 3.22
CA MET A 63 18.11 1.61 3.89
C MET A 63 17.71 1.40 5.37
N GLN A 64 16.84 0.43 5.65
CA GLN A 64 16.47 0.06 7.02
C GLN A 64 17.69 -0.40 7.83
N ALA A 65 18.49 -1.30 7.29
CA ALA A 65 19.69 -1.83 7.97
C ALA A 65 20.73 -0.74 8.25
N ALA A 66 20.82 0.27 7.40
CA ALA A 66 21.68 1.45 7.60
C ALA A 66 21.12 2.44 8.64
N GLY A 67 19.92 2.19 9.20
CA GLY A 67 19.24 3.06 10.18
C GLY A 67 18.39 4.17 9.55
N GLY A 68 18.17 4.12 8.24
CA GLY A 68 17.41 5.15 7.53
C GLY A 68 15.97 5.28 8.01
N LEU A 69 15.28 4.17 8.30
CA LEU A 69 13.93 4.22 8.87
C LEU A 69 13.92 4.87 10.26
N ASP A 70 14.87 4.51 11.13
CA ASP A 70 14.98 5.10 12.46
C ASP A 70 15.24 6.62 12.37
N TYR A 71 16.04 7.06 11.39
CA TYR A 71 16.27 8.48 11.11
C TYR A 71 14.99 9.20 10.68
N MET A 72 14.21 8.60 9.77
CA MET A 72 12.92 9.14 9.36
C MET A 72 11.95 9.24 10.54
N VAL A 73 11.90 8.23 11.41
CA VAL A 73 11.05 8.24 12.62
C VAL A 73 11.43 9.38 13.56
N LYS A 74 12.72 9.64 13.77
CA LYS A 74 13.17 10.80 14.57
C LYS A 74 12.77 12.14 13.95
N LEU A 75 12.82 12.24 12.64
CA LEU A 75 12.34 13.43 11.92
C LEU A 75 10.84 13.63 12.13
N ALA A 76 10.06 12.54 12.04
CA ALA A 76 8.63 12.56 12.32
C ALA A 76 8.33 12.97 13.75
N GLU A 77 9.03 12.38 14.73
CA GLU A 77 8.91 12.73 16.14
C GLU A 77 9.15 14.22 16.37
N HIS A 78 10.26 14.74 15.85
CA HIS A 78 10.57 16.16 15.98
C HIS A 78 9.47 17.06 15.40
N LEU A 79 8.93 16.72 14.23
CA LEU A 79 7.85 17.47 13.58
C LEU A 79 6.56 17.44 14.39
N LEU A 80 6.16 16.26 14.88
CA LEU A 80 4.94 16.07 15.65
C LEU A 80 5.03 16.75 17.02
N ARG A 81 6.18 16.61 17.73
CA ARG A 81 6.39 17.25 19.03
C ARG A 81 6.53 18.77 18.96
N LYS A 82 6.96 19.31 17.82
CA LYS A 82 7.02 20.77 17.59
C LYS A 82 5.63 21.39 17.42
N ASN A 83 4.66 20.64 16.90
CA ASN A 83 3.31 21.11 16.62
C ASN A 83 2.24 20.15 17.17
N PRO A 84 2.23 19.89 18.49
CA PRO A 84 1.45 18.81 19.06
C PRO A 84 -0.06 19.03 18.98
N SER A 85 -0.54 20.29 18.98
CA SER A 85 -1.94 20.63 18.83
C SER A 85 -2.52 20.24 17.44
N HIS A 86 -1.64 20.09 16.45
CA HIS A 86 -2.03 19.73 15.07
C HIS A 86 -1.74 18.25 14.75
N VAL A 87 -1.53 17.41 15.77
CA VAL A 87 -1.14 16.01 15.57
C VAL A 87 -2.14 15.24 14.68
N THR A 88 -3.44 15.53 14.75
CA THR A 88 -4.47 14.88 13.91
C THR A 88 -4.32 15.22 12.42
N LEU A 89 -3.79 16.40 12.07
CA LEU A 89 -3.52 16.80 10.69
C LEU A 89 -2.11 16.41 10.23
N LEU A 90 -1.11 16.49 11.12
CA LEU A 90 0.28 16.23 10.78
C LEU A 90 0.60 14.74 10.71
N SER A 91 0.01 13.92 11.58
CA SER A 91 0.27 12.49 11.60
C SER A 91 -0.06 11.77 10.28
N PRO A 92 -1.21 12.01 9.64
CA PRO A 92 -1.48 11.39 8.34
C PRO A 92 -0.54 11.87 7.23
N LEU A 93 -0.13 13.14 7.24
CA LEU A 93 0.83 13.65 6.25
C LEU A 93 2.21 13.01 6.42
N VAL A 94 2.66 12.83 7.66
CA VAL A 94 3.93 12.16 7.97
C VAL A 94 3.90 10.70 7.55
N THR A 95 2.86 9.96 7.92
CA THR A 95 2.73 8.53 7.55
C THR A 95 2.53 8.36 6.04
N TYR A 96 1.80 9.28 5.39
CA TYR A 96 1.66 9.33 3.95
C TYR A 96 3.03 9.49 3.27
N LEU A 97 3.79 10.52 3.66
CA LEU A 97 5.10 10.81 3.09
C LEU A 97 6.06 9.63 3.27
N PHE A 98 6.07 9.02 4.45
CA PHE A 98 6.94 7.87 4.72
C PHE A 98 6.59 6.67 3.86
N THR A 99 5.31 6.35 3.73
CA THR A 99 4.85 5.28 2.85
C THR A 99 5.08 5.60 1.38
N PHE A 100 4.86 6.85 0.97
CA PHE A 100 5.13 7.31 -0.38
C PHE A 100 6.59 7.09 -0.78
N VAL A 101 7.52 7.49 0.10
CA VAL A 101 8.97 7.33 -0.13
C VAL A 101 9.39 5.86 -0.04
N ALA A 102 8.89 5.10 0.93
CA ALA A 102 9.31 3.70 1.14
C ALA A 102 8.60 2.68 0.23
N GLY A 103 7.51 3.08 -0.45
CA GLY A 103 6.71 2.19 -1.30
C GLY A 103 5.91 1.11 -0.55
N THR A 104 5.87 1.18 0.80
CA THR A 104 5.20 0.18 1.64
C THR A 104 4.56 0.79 2.88
N GLY A 105 3.33 0.35 3.21
CA GLY A 105 2.61 0.80 4.41
C GLY A 105 3.18 0.30 5.74
N HIS A 106 4.13 -0.65 5.72
CA HIS A 106 4.74 -1.18 6.93
C HIS A 106 5.56 -0.15 7.71
N VAL A 107 6.03 0.92 7.07
CA VAL A 107 6.73 2.03 7.74
C VAL A 107 5.86 2.73 8.79
N ALA A 108 4.53 2.63 8.67
CA ALA A 108 3.60 3.17 9.66
C ALA A 108 3.83 2.60 11.06
N TYR A 109 4.25 1.31 11.19
CA TYR A 109 4.55 0.70 12.49
C TYR A 109 5.57 1.49 13.31
N SER A 110 6.50 2.16 12.66
CA SER A 110 7.56 2.92 13.33
C SER A 110 7.06 4.30 13.79
N VAL A 111 6.02 4.85 13.18
CA VAL A 111 5.50 6.20 13.46
C VAL A 111 4.28 6.17 14.38
N LEU A 112 3.44 5.14 14.29
CA LEU A 112 2.22 5.03 15.09
C LEU A 112 2.44 5.13 16.61
N PRO A 113 3.49 4.53 17.20
CA PRO A 113 3.78 4.69 18.62
C PRO A 113 4.04 6.14 19.02
N VAL A 114 4.77 6.88 18.18
CA VAL A 114 5.07 8.32 18.40
C VAL A 114 3.79 9.15 18.34
N ILE A 115 2.92 8.86 17.37
CA ILE A 115 1.62 9.54 17.23
C ILE A 115 0.77 9.30 18.47
N ALA A 116 0.69 8.07 18.96
CA ALA A 116 -0.04 7.71 20.16
C ALA A 116 0.46 8.46 21.40
N GLU A 117 1.79 8.54 21.57
CA GLU A 117 2.43 9.23 22.69
C GLU A 117 2.16 10.73 22.64
N VAL A 118 2.44 11.39 21.51
CA VAL A 118 2.23 12.85 21.34
C VAL A 118 0.76 13.22 21.53
N ALA A 119 -0.17 12.45 20.99
CA ALA A 119 -1.60 12.67 21.17
C ALA A 119 -2.00 12.57 22.64
N THR A 120 -1.50 11.55 23.35
CA THR A 120 -1.79 11.34 24.76
C THR A 120 -1.21 12.46 25.64
N GLU A 121 0.06 12.86 25.42
CA GLU A 121 0.72 13.95 26.16
C GLU A 121 -0.03 15.29 26.00
N THR A 122 -0.59 15.54 24.80
CA THR A 122 -1.35 16.75 24.49
C THR A 122 -2.83 16.67 24.81
N LYS A 123 -3.27 15.56 25.42
CA LYS A 123 -4.68 15.28 25.75
C LYS A 123 -5.61 15.24 24.55
N ILE A 124 -5.05 15.06 23.35
CA ILE A 124 -5.83 14.78 22.14
C ILE A 124 -6.17 13.29 22.14
N ARG A 125 -7.41 12.95 21.85
CA ARG A 125 -7.88 11.57 21.74
C ARG A 125 -7.07 10.80 20.68
N PRO A 126 -6.26 9.78 21.06
CA PRO A 126 -5.38 9.06 20.10
C PRO A 126 -6.11 8.39 18.94
N GLU A 127 -7.37 7.99 19.13
CA GLU A 127 -8.23 7.46 18.06
C GLU A 127 -8.23 8.37 16.82
N ARG A 128 -8.22 9.69 17.01
CA ARG A 128 -8.28 10.68 15.91
C ARG A 128 -7.04 10.61 15.01
N PRO A 129 -5.82 10.89 15.51
CA PRO A 129 -4.61 10.87 14.68
C PRO A 129 -4.21 9.44 14.26
N LEU A 130 -4.38 8.42 15.11
CA LEU A 130 -4.02 7.05 14.77
C LEU A 130 -4.92 6.47 13.66
N GLY A 131 -6.24 6.70 13.76
CA GLY A 131 -7.19 6.23 12.76
C GLY A 131 -6.82 6.73 11.37
N ILE A 132 -6.66 8.04 11.21
CA ILE A 132 -6.35 8.62 9.90
C ILE A 132 -4.89 8.38 9.47
N ALA A 133 -3.93 8.25 10.38
CA ALA A 133 -2.54 7.93 10.02
C ALA A 133 -2.42 6.55 9.38
N VAL A 134 -3.14 5.54 9.89
CA VAL A 134 -3.20 4.21 9.26
C VAL A 134 -3.80 4.31 7.86
N ILE A 135 -4.89 5.02 7.70
CA ILE A 135 -5.54 5.21 6.39
C ILE A 135 -4.60 5.93 5.42
N ALA A 136 -3.95 6.99 5.87
CA ALA A 136 -3.01 7.78 5.07
C ALA A 136 -1.83 6.94 4.56
N SER A 137 -1.28 6.07 5.41
CA SER A 137 -0.19 5.18 5.00
C SER A 137 -0.60 4.25 3.86
N GLN A 138 -1.84 3.82 3.81
CA GLN A 138 -2.31 2.92 2.76
C GLN A 138 -2.75 3.69 1.50
N GLN A 139 -3.37 4.86 1.64
CA GLN A 139 -3.67 5.73 0.50
C GLN A 139 -2.38 6.11 -0.25
N ALA A 140 -1.28 6.34 0.47
CA ALA A 140 0.04 6.63 -0.11
C ALA A 140 0.59 5.50 -0.98
N ILE A 141 0.20 4.24 -0.75
CA ILE A 141 0.62 3.10 -1.59
C ILE A 141 0.13 3.29 -3.03
N THR A 142 -1.10 3.78 -3.22
CA THR A 142 -1.67 4.01 -4.56
C THR A 142 -1.14 5.26 -5.24
N ALA A 143 -0.36 6.07 -4.54
CA ALA A 143 0.30 7.26 -5.04
C ALA A 143 1.83 7.10 -5.14
N SER A 144 2.42 6.09 -4.49
CA SER A 144 3.87 5.89 -4.48
C SER A 144 4.36 5.30 -5.81
N PRO A 145 5.34 5.93 -6.48
CA PRO A 145 5.85 5.48 -7.79
C PRO A 145 6.54 4.11 -7.72
N ILE A 146 6.95 3.68 -6.55
CA ILE A 146 7.72 2.45 -6.31
C ILE A 146 6.93 1.39 -5.54
N SER A 147 5.67 1.66 -5.22
CA SER A 147 4.84 0.67 -4.55
C SER A 147 4.49 -0.49 -5.47
N ALA A 148 4.36 -1.69 -4.90
CA ALA A 148 3.96 -2.87 -5.63
C ALA A 148 2.62 -2.72 -6.38
N ALA A 149 1.70 -1.93 -5.84
CA ALA A 149 0.38 -1.70 -6.44
C ALA A 149 0.46 -0.76 -7.66
N THR A 150 1.18 0.36 -7.54
CA THR A 150 1.37 1.31 -8.65
C THR A 150 2.18 0.68 -9.78
N VAL A 151 3.24 -0.06 -9.44
CA VAL A 151 4.07 -0.79 -10.41
C VAL A 151 3.24 -1.87 -11.14
N ALA A 152 2.37 -2.59 -10.41
CA ALA A 152 1.47 -3.56 -11.01
C ALA A 152 0.47 -2.88 -11.98
N LEU A 153 -0.12 -1.76 -11.58
CA LEU A 153 -1.04 -1.00 -12.43
C LEU A 153 -0.32 -0.49 -13.70
N LEU A 154 0.85 0.12 -13.54
CA LEU A 154 1.66 0.61 -14.65
C LEU A 154 1.98 -0.52 -15.66
N GLY A 155 2.40 -1.69 -15.15
CA GLY A 155 2.68 -2.85 -15.99
C GLY A 155 1.47 -3.36 -16.78
N LEU A 156 0.28 -3.35 -16.17
CA LEU A 156 -0.97 -3.75 -16.83
C LEU A 156 -1.45 -2.74 -17.87
N LEU A 157 -1.13 -1.46 -17.68
CA LEU A 157 -1.52 -0.38 -18.59
C LEU A 157 -0.45 -0.04 -19.64
N ALA A 158 0.69 -0.71 -19.66
CA ALA A 158 1.82 -0.42 -20.56
C ALA A 158 1.46 -0.48 -22.06
N GLY A 159 0.41 -1.24 -22.45
CA GLY A 159 -0.07 -1.33 -23.83
C GLY A 159 -0.99 -0.18 -24.28
N PHE A 160 -1.25 0.82 -23.43
CA PHE A 160 -2.21 1.90 -23.64
C PHE A 160 -1.59 3.30 -23.62
N ASP A 161 -0.27 3.42 -23.85
CA ASP A 161 0.48 4.67 -23.80
C ASP A 161 0.36 5.44 -22.46
N ILE A 162 0.10 4.70 -21.37
CA ILE A 162 0.03 5.26 -20.03
C ILE A 162 1.41 5.28 -19.39
N THR A 163 1.84 6.47 -18.99
CA THR A 163 3.10 6.68 -18.28
C THR A 163 2.91 6.63 -16.76
N LEU A 164 4.01 6.48 -16.02
CA LEU A 164 3.97 6.61 -14.57
C LEU A 164 3.47 8.01 -14.15
N PHE A 165 3.81 9.05 -14.92
CA PHE A 165 3.35 10.41 -14.64
C PHE A 165 1.83 10.52 -14.76
N ASP A 166 1.20 9.84 -15.72
CA ASP A 166 -0.26 9.85 -15.88
C ASP A 166 -0.98 9.25 -14.67
N ILE A 167 -0.40 8.20 -14.09
CA ILE A 167 -0.92 7.63 -12.84
C ILE A 167 -0.72 8.62 -11.69
N LEU A 168 0.49 9.14 -11.51
CA LEU A 168 0.84 9.97 -10.35
C LEU A 168 0.15 11.34 -10.35
N LYS A 169 -0.02 11.99 -11.51
CA LYS A 169 -0.71 13.29 -11.61
C LYS A 169 -2.18 13.23 -11.14
N ILE A 170 -2.81 12.05 -11.21
CA ILE A 170 -4.16 11.82 -10.74
C ILE A 170 -4.14 11.33 -9.28
N THR A 171 -3.36 10.31 -8.99
CA THR A 171 -3.43 9.62 -7.69
C THR A 171 -2.85 10.42 -6.54
N ILE A 172 -1.74 11.16 -6.74
CA ILE A 172 -1.12 11.96 -5.68
C ILE A 172 -2.09 13.03 -5.16
N PRO A 173 -2.60 13.96 -5.98
CA PRO A 173 -3.49 14.99 -5.46
C PRO A 173 -4.82 14.41 -4.94
N ALA A 174 -5.37 13.39 -5.59
CA ALA A 174 -6.61 12.75 -5.17
C ALA A 174 -6.50 12.12 -3.77
N THR A 175 -5.43 11.36 -3.52
CA THR A 175 -5.23 10.67 -2.24
C THR A 175 -4.79 11.62 -1.13
N ILE A 176 -3.95 12.63 -1.41
CA ILE A 176 -3.57 13.65 -0.42
C ILE A 176 -4.81 14.42 0.06
N VAL A 177 -5.64 14.90 -0.87
CA VAL A 177 -6.86 15.63 -0.50
C VAL A 177 -7.84 14.69 0.22
N GLY A 178 -7.99 13.44 -0.25
CA GLY A 178 -8.81 12.44 0.44
C GLY A 178 -8.38 12.22 1.88
N VAL A 179 -7.07 12.10 2.12
CA VAL A 179 -6.49 11.96 3.47
C VAL A 179 -6.72 13.21 4.32
N LEU A 180 -6.54 14.41 3.76
CA LEU A 180 -6.78 15.67 4.48
C LEU A 180 -8.25 15.83 4.87
N VAL A 181 -9.18 15.51 3.98
CA VAL A 181 -10.63 15.53 4.31
C VAL A 181 -10.93 14.48 5.38
N GLY A 182 -10.38 13.27 5.28
CA GLY A 182 -10.48 12.26 6.33
C GLY A 182 -9.91 12.72 7.68
N ALA A 183 -8.81 13.48 7.66
CA ALA A 183 -8.20 14.06 8.87
C ALA A 183 -9.12 15.12 9.51
N LEU A 184 -9.68 16.02 8.71
CA LEU A 184 -10.66 17.03 9.18
C LEU A 184 -11.89 16.37 9.80
N PHE A 185 -12.38 15.30 9.17
CA PHE A 185 -13.47 14.50 9.72
C PHE A 185 -13.07 13.86 11.06
N SER A 186 -11.87 13.29 11.14
CA SER A 186 -11.34 12.61 12.33
C SER A 186 -11.20 13.53 13.54
N MET A 187 -10.95 14.83 13.33
CA MET A 187 -10.86 15.83 14.41
C MET A 187 -12.13 15.90 15.28
N LYS A 188 -13.29 15.52 14.72
CA LYS A 188 -14.59 15.59 15.39
C LYS A 188 -15.03 14.23 15.96
N VAL A 189 -14.22 13.19 15.84
CA VAL A 189 -14.58 11.84 16.30
C VAL A 189 -14.46 11.71 17.81
N GLY A 190 -15.50 11.20 18.45
CA GLY A 190 -15.53 10.88 19.87
C GLY A 190 -15.50 12.10 20.80
N LYS A 191 -15.55 11.84 22.11
CA LYS A 191 -15.39 12.87 23.15
C LYS A 191 -13.93 13.29 23.29
N GLU A 192 -13.67 14.42 23.94
CA GLU A 192 -12.32 14.78 24.33
C GLU A 192 -11.70 13.71 25.24
N LEU A 193 -10.38 13.52 25.17
CA LEU A 193 -9.70 12.42 25.88
C LEU A 193 -10.01 12.42 27.38
N VAL A 194 -10.00 13.60 27.99
CA VAL A 194 -10.25 13.76 29.43
C VAL A 194 -11.67 13.36 29.83
N GLU A 195 -12.63 13.43 28.92
CA GLU A 195 -14.03 13.09 29.15
C GLU A 195 -14.36 11.63 28.75
N ASP A 196 -13.39 10.89 28.19
CA ASP A 196 -13.61 9.54 27.71
C ASP A 196 -13.68 8.56 28.89
N PRO A 197 -14.81 7.77 29.02
CA PRO A 197 -14.99 6.87 30.14
C PRO A 197 -13.95 5.74 30.22
N GLU A 198 -13.48 5.23 29.06
CA GLU A 198 -12.49 4.16 29.03
C GLU A 198 -11.13 4.67 29.47
N TYR A 199 -10.73 5.86 29.00
CA TYR A 199 -9.51 6.53 29.46
C TYR A 199 -9.53 6.79 30.95
N GLN A 200 -10.65 7.33 31.49
CA GLN A 200 -10.81 7.60 32.92
C GLN A 200 -10.75 6.31 33.76
N LYS A 201 -11.32 5.23 33.27
CA LYS A 201 -11.24 3.91 33.92
C LYS A 201 -9.80 3.41 33.98
N ARG A 202 -9.09 3.41 32.85
CA ARG A 202 -7.67 2.98 32.79
C ARG A 202 -6.74 3.84 33.64
N LEU A 203 -7.03 5.13 33.73
CA LEU A 203 -6.29 6.05 34.62
C LEU A 203 -6.47 5.68 36.09
N LYS A 204 -7.70 5.38 36.55
CA LYS A 204 -8.00 4.96 37.92
C LYS A 204 -7.43 3.59 38.26
N GLU A 205 -7.37 2.67 37.33
CA GLU A 205 -6.82 1.32 37.48
C GLU A 205 -5.28 1.30 37.45
N GLY A 206 -4.61 2.46 37.24
CA GLY A 206 -3.16 2.56 37.18
C GLY A 206 -2.52 1.87 35.97
N LEU A 207 -3.34 1.52 34.96
CA LEU A 207 -2.88 0.88 33.73
C LEU A 207 -2.09 1.85 32.83
N PHE A 208 -2.07 3.12 33.18
CA PHE A 208 -1.40 4.20 32.48
C PHE A 208 0.03 4.38 32.99
N ASN A 209 0.93 3.55 32.55
CA ASN A 209 2.35 3.73 32.84
C ASN A 209 2.95 4.72 31.83
N ASN A 210 3.31 5.92 32.27
CA ASN A 210 3.98 6.97 31.48
C ASN A 210 5.41 6.57 31.07
N LYS A 211 5.68 5.31 30.74
CA LYS A 211 6.95 4.95 30.13
C LYS A 211 6.99 5.57 28.74
N LYS A 212 7.81 6.61 28.59
CA LYS A 212 8.15 7.15 27.28
C LYS A 212 8.64 6.01 26.41
N ILE A 213 8.14 5.97 25.19
CA ILE A 213 8.63 5.03 24.20
C ILE A 213 10.04 5.50 23.85
N GLU A 214 11.05 4.72 24.26
CA GLU A 214 12.43 4.98 23.85
C GLU A 214 12.54 4.71 22.35
N ILE A 215 12.55 5.76 21.55
CA ILE A 215 12.90 5.66 20.15
C ILE A 215 14.39 5.35 20.11
N LYS A 216 14.72 4.22 19.46
CA LYS A 216 16.11 3.78 19.31
C LYS A 216 16.97 4.91 18.76
N ASP A 217 18.02 5.23 19.46
CA ASP A 217 18.99 6.18 18.96
C ASP A 217 19.63 5.68 17.67
N VAL A 218 19.67 6.56 16.68
CA VAL A 218 20.32 6.27 15.40
C VAL A 218 21.83 6.16 15.67
N LYS A 219 22.35 4.94 15.70
CA LYS A 219 23.77 4.67 16.04
C LYS A 219 24.74 5.45 15.16
N ASN A 220 24.41 5.61 13.89
CA ASN A 220 25.19 6.39 12.92
C ASN A 220 24.26 7.27 12.08
N LYS A 221 24.05 8.50 12.57
CA LYS A 221 23.15 9.48 11.91
C LYS A 221 23.57 9.79 10.47
N ARG A 222 24.89 9.83 10.18
CA ARG A 222 25.39 10.11 8.83
C ARG A 222 25.06 8.97 7.86
N SER A 223 25.29 7.72 8.24
CA SER A 223 24.93 6.55 7.42
C SER A 223 23.43 6.50 7.18
N ALA A 224 22.61 6.71 8.21
CA ALA A 224 21.17 6.73 8.12
C ALA A 224 20.66 7.81 7.16
N MET A 225 21.14 9.03 7.29
CA MET A 225 20.78 10.15 6.40
C MET A 225 21.20 9.88 4.95
N ILE A 226 22.42 9.37 4.72
CA ILE A 226 22.93 9.05 3.39
C ILE A 226 22.08 7.95 2.75
N SER A 227 21.71 6.90 3.50
CA SER A 227 20.88 5.83 2.96
C SER A 227 19.49 6.30 2.54
N VAL A 228 18.87 7.20 3.30
CA VAL A 228 17.59 7.84 2.91
C VAL A 228 17.76 8.70 1.67
N LEU A 229 18.83 9.50 1.61
CA LEU A 229 19.10 10.35 0.45
C LEU A 229 19.29 9.53 -0.83
N ILE A 230 20.10 8.46 -0.79
CA ILE A 230 20.31 7.55 -1.95
C ILE A 230 18.97 6.96 -2.38
N PHE A 231 18.15 6.50 -1.45
CA PHE A 231 16.86 5.91 -1.76
C PHE A 231 15.87 6.91 -2.39
N ILE A 232 15.81 8.14 -1.88
CA ILE A 232 15.00 9.24 -2.46
C ILE A 232 15.49 9.61 -3.86
N LEU A 233 16.81 9.72 -4.07
CA LEU A 233 17.38 10.00 -5.38
C LEU A 233 17.08 8.88 -6.38
N ALA A 234 17.19 7.62 -5.98
CA ALA A 234 16.80 6.48 -6.81
C ALA A 234 15.33 6.54 -7.21
N THR A 235 14.45 6.85 -6.24
CA THR A 235 13.02 7.03 -6.51
C THR A 235 12.75 8.18 -7.47
N ALA A 236 13.43 9.33 -7.27
CA ALA A 236 13.32 10.48 -8.19
C ALA A 236 13.78 10.12 -9.60
N PHE A 237 14.82 9.31 -9.73
CA PHE A 237 15.32 8.81 -11.02
C PHE A 237 14.29 7.92 -11.72
N ILE A 238 13.63 7.02 -10.97
CA ILE A 238 12.54 6.19 -11.50
C ILE A 238 11.37 7.05 -11.99
N VAL A 239 10.98 8.06 -11.21
CA VAL A 239 9.92 9.00 -11.62
C VAL A 239 10.31 9.75 -12.90
N LEU A 240 11.55 10.21 -12.99
CA LEU A 240 12.05 10.92 -14.17
C LEU A 240 11.93 10.06 -15.44
N PHE A 241 12.47 8.84 -15.43
CA PHE A 241 12.38 7.91 -16.57
C PHE A 241 10.95 7.41 -16.83
N GLY A 242 10.14 7.31 -15.78
CA GLY A 242 8.73 6.94 -15.89
C GLY A 242 7.85 8.04 -16.48
N SER A 243 8.27 9.31 -16.31
CA SER A 243 7.54 10.49 -16.81
C SER A 243 7.95 10.88 -18.24
N PHE A 244 9.19 10.62 -18.61
CA PHE A 244 9.76 11.05 -19.91
C PHE A 244 10.31 9.83 -20.64
N GLU A 245 9.49 9.23 -21.49
CA GLU A 245 9.87 8.02 -22.23
C GLU A 245 11.09 8.22 -23.12
N GLY A 246 11.21 9.38 -23.77
CA GLY A 246 12.37 9.73 -24.60
C GLY A 246 13.71 9.82 -23.87
N MET A 247 13.70 9.81 -22.52
CA MET A 247 14.93 9.75 -21.71
C MET A 247 15.37 8.31 -21.42
N ARG A 248 14.52 7.31 -21.69
CA ARG A 248 14.86 5.92 -21.45
C ARG A 248 15.93 5.44 -22.44
N PRO A 249 16.91 4.66 -21.99
CA PRO A 249 17.90 4.06 -22.87
C PRO A 249 17.23 3.22 -23.95
N SER A 250 17.69 3.38 -25.19
CA SER A 250 17.22 2.60 -26.34
C SER A 250 18.40 1.91 -26.99
N PHE A 251 18.19 0.69 -27.45
CA PHE A 251 19.22 -0.18 -28.03
C PHE A 251 18.77 -0.64 -29.41
N LEU A 252 19.72 -0.76 -30.34
CA LEU A 252 19.44 -1.37 -31.64
C LEU A 252 19.60 -2.88 -31.50
N ILE A 253 18.48 -3.63 -31.59
CA ILE A 253 18.43 -5.08 -31.48
C ILE A 253 17.79 -5.60 -32.77
N ASP A 254 18.49 -6.45 -33.50
CA ASP A 254 18.04 -7.04 -34.78
C ASP A 254 17.51 -6.01 -35.81
N GLY A 255 18.08 -4.79 -35.79
CA GLY A 255 17.70 -3.70 -36.70
C GLY A 255 16.51 -2.85 -36.23
N GLU A 256 15.90 -3.17 -35.09
CA GLU A 256 14.84 -2.38 -34.46
C GLU A 256 15.32 -1.62 -33.23
N ILE A 257 14.78 -0.42 -33.02
CA ILE A 257 15.07 0.37 -31.81
C ILE A 257 14.16 -0.11 -30.68
N VAL A 258 14.76 -0.76 -29.68
CA VAL A 258 14.05 -1.26 -28.49
C VAL A 258 14.36 -0.36 -27.30
N THR A 259 13.35 0.36 -26.81
CA THR A 259 13.47 1.19 -25.62
C THR A 259 13.33 0.34 -24.35
N LEU A 260 14.17 0.61 -23.34
CA LEU A 260 14.18 -0.13 -22.09
C LEU A 260 12.82 0.00 -21.37
N ARG A 261 12.24 -1.14 -21.01
CA ARG A 261 10.96 -1.19 -20.30
C ARG A 261 11.10 -0.60 -18.90
N MET A 262 10.00 0.00 -18.40
CA MET A 262 9.98 0.63 -17.08
C MET A 262 10.25 -0.37 -15.94
N SER A 263 9.85 -1.63 -16.09
CA SER A 263 10.17 -2.71 -15.16
C SER A 263 11.67 -2.86 -14.96
N SER A 264 12.42 -2.96 -16.06
CA SER A 264 13.89 -3.10 -16.03
C SER A 264 14.58 -1.86 -15.43
N ILE A 265 14.06 -0.65 -15.70
CA ILE A 265 14.59 0.59 -15.09
C ILE A 265 14.43 0.53 -13.55
N ILE A 266 13.26 0.15 -13.05
CA ILE A 266 13.00 0.03 -11.61
C ILE A 266 13.96 -1.00 -10.99
N GLU A 267 14.12 -2.16 -11.62
CA GLU A 267 14.99 -3.24 -11.16
C GLU A 267 16.45 -2.78 -11.07
N ILE A 268 16.98 -2.21 -12.16
CA ILE A 268 18.38 -1.75 -12.23
C ILE A 268 18.64 -0.65 -11.22
N VAL A 269 17.78 0.39 -11.17
CA VAL A 269 17.97 1.55 -10.30
C VAL A 269 17.90 1.15 -8.84
N MET A 270 16.92 0.33 -8.46
CA MET A 270 16.76 -0.08 -7.05
C MET A 270 17.85 -1.05 -6.58
N LEU A 271 18.26 -2.02 -7.40
CA LEU A 271 19.39 -2.89 -7.05
C LEU A 271 20.69 -2.09 -6.95
N SER A 272 20.91 -1.11 -7.86
CA SER A 272 22.06 -0.22 -7.78
C SER A 272 22.03 0.64 -6.51
N ALA A 273 20.87 1.18 -6.15
CA ALA A 273 20.70 1.93 -4.90
C ALA A 273 20.98 1.06 -3.67
N ALA A 274 20.50 -0.19 -3.65
CA ALA A 274 20.81 -1.15 -2.58
C ALA A 274 22.33 -1.34 -2.45
N ALA A 275 23.03 -1.60 -3.55
CA ALA A 275 24.48 -1.80 -3.57
C ALA A 275 25.23 -0.53 -3.08
N ILE A 276 24.86 0.66 -3.58
CA ILE A 276 25.47 1.92 -3.16
C ILE A 276 25.24 2.16 -1.66
N ILE A 277 24.03 1.91 -1.13
CA ILE A 277 23.76 2.03 0.30
C ILE A 277 24.69 1.11 1.10
N LEU A 278 24.80 -0.18 0.76
CA LEU A 278 25.67 -1.13 1.47
C LEU A 278 27.13 -0.67 1.46
N LEU A 279 27.65 -0.24 0.30
CA LEU A 279 29.04 0.17 0.13
C LEU A 279 29.34 1.47 0.90
N VAL A 280 28.52 2.51 0.73
CA VAL A 280 28.78 3.84 1.31
C VAL A 280 28.54 3.84 2.82
N THR A 281 27.53 3.13 3.29
CA THR A 281 27.21 3.07 4.74
C THR A 281 27.97 1.97 5.47
N LYS A 282 28.68 1.09 4.74
CA LYS A 282 29.36 -0.11 5.26
C LYS A 282 28.41 -1.01 6.04
N THR A 283 27.17 -1.10 5.59
CA THR A 283 26.12 -1.91 6.20
C THR A 283 26.26 -3.36 5.74
N ASP A 284 26.09 -4.28 6.67
CA ASP A 284 26.14 -5.71 6.38
C ASP A 284 24.85 -6.14 5.64
N GLY A 285 25.01 -6.79 4.49
CA GLY A 285 23.92 -7.30 3.67
C GLY A 285 23.04 -8.35 4.39
N ILE A 286 23.62 -9.13 5.30
CA ILE A 286 22.86 -10.09 6.12
C ILE A 286 21.85 -9.35 7.01
N LYS A 287 22.25 -8.22 7.60
CA LYS A 287 21.35 -7.40 8.42
C LYS A 287 20.18 -6.83 7.62
N ALA A 288 20.36 -6.56 6.34
CA ALA A 288 19.27 -6.11 5.48
C ALA A 288 18.13 -7.13 5.37
N THR A 289 18.45 -8.42 5.35
CA THR A 289 17.44 -9.49 5.28
C THR A 289 16.77 -9.80 6.62
N GLN A 290 17.35 -9.37 7.74
CA GLN A 290 16.85 -9.61 9.09
C GLN A 290 15.89 -8.50 9.58
N GLY A 291 15.84 -7.35 8.88
CA GLY A 291 14.92 -6.26 9.19
C GLY A 291 13.47 -6.61 8.87
N SER A 292 12.53 -5.80 9.33
CA SER A 292 11.09 -6.02 9.12
C SER A 292 10.64 -5.82 7.66
N VAL A 293 11.36 -5.00 6.90
CA VAL A 293 11.00 -4.65 5.52
C VAL A 293 11.18 -5.84 4.58
N PHE A 294 12.29 -6.57 4.68
CA PHE A 294 12.59 -7.66 3.78
C PHE A 294 11.58 -8.83 3.88
N PRO A 295 11.30 -9.40 5.06
CA PRO A 295 10.31 -10.47 5.18
C PRO A 295 8.91 -10.04 4.74
N ALA A 296 8.48 -8.84 5.12
CA ALA A 296 7.18 -8.32 4.73
C ALA A 296 7.07 -8.14 3.20
N GLY A 297 8.11 -7.65 2.58
CA GLY A 297 8.16 -7.49 1.13
C GLY A 297 8.21 -8.82 0.39
N MET A 298 8.98 -9.80 0.87
CA MET A 298 9.01 -11.15 0.27
C MET A 298 7.67 -11.88 0.43
N GLN A 299 6.93 -11.66 1.53
CA GLN A 299 5.56 -12.14 1.66
C GLN A 299 4.65 -11.56 0.55
N ALA A 300 4.81 -10.27 0.22
CA ALA A 300 4.06 -9.65 -0.88
C ALA A 300 4.43 -10.25 -2.24
N VAL A 301 5.71 -10.53 -2.50
CA VAL A 301 6.16 -11.21 -3.73
C VAL A 301 5.50 -12.58 -3.86
N ILE A 302 5.53 -13.39 -2.79
CA ILE A 302 4.93 -14.73 -2.79
C ILE A 302 3.41 -14.66 -2.94
N ALA A 303 2.76 -13.70 -2.28
CA ALA A 303 1.32 -13.49 -2.41
C ALA A 303 0.93 -13.14 -3.85
N ILE A 304 1.66 -12.24 -4.49
CA ILE A 304 1.44 -11.87 -5.89
C ILE A 304 1.69 -13.07 -6.82
N PHE A 305 2.78 -13.82 -6.58
CA PHE A 305 3.07 -15.01 -7.35
C PHE A 305 1.87 -15.98 -7.40
N GLY A 306 1.36 -16.39 -6.25
CA GLY A 306 0.28 -17.37 -6.20
C GLY A 306 -1.08 -16.82 -6.63
N ILE A 307 -1.51 -15.71 -6.05
CA ILE A 307 -2.84 -15.16 -6.29
C ILE A 307 -2.99 -14.60 -7.71
N ALA A 308 -1.98 -13.86 -8.20
CA ALA A 308 -2.11 -13.30 -9.53
C ALA A 308 -2.09 -14.39 -10.59
N TRP A 309 -1.20 -15.37 -10.48
CA TRP A 309 -1.16 -16.49 -11.42
C TRP A 309 -2.47 -17.29 -11.45
N MET A 310 -3.03 -17.60 -10.26
CA MET A 310 -4.34 -18.25 -10.15
C MET A 310 -5.45 -17.37 -10.76
N GLY A 311 -5.47 -16.08 -10.44
CA GLY A 311 -6.46 -15.12 -10.92
C GLY A 311 -6.40 -14.95 -12.43
N ASP A 312 -5.22 -14.75 -13.01
CA ASP A 312 -5.02 -14.62 -14.45
C ASP A 312 -5.45 -15.90 -15.20
N THR A 313 -5.12 -17.07 -14.66
CA THR A 313 -5.55 -18.37 -15.22
C THR A 313 -7.08 -18.50 -15.20
N PHE A 314 -7.73 -18.15 -14.09
CA PHE A 314 -9.19 -18.15 -14.00
C PHE A 314 -9.83 -17.18 -14.98
N LEU A 315 -9.32 -15.94 -15.06
CA LEU A 315 -9.85 -14.90 -15.94
C LEU A 315 -9.72 -15.31 -17.40
N GLN A 316 -8.54 -15.71 -17.86
CA GLN A 316 -8.34 -16.11 -19.24
C GLN A 316 -9.16 -17.34 -19.62
N GLY A 317 -9.23 -18.34 -18.73
CA GLY A 317 -10.04 -19.54 -18.99
C GLY A 317 -11.55 -19.31 -19.01
N ASN A 318 -12.03 -18.18 -18.48
CA ASN A 318 -13.46 -17.84 -18.44
C ASN A 318 -13.80 -16.52 -19.12
N MET A 319 -12.87 -15.90 -19.86
CA MET A 319 -13.02 -14.56 -20.44
C MET A 319 -14.32 -14.41 -21.22
N GLY A 320 -14.64 -15.34 -22.13
CA GLY A 320 -15.84 -15.25 -22.95
C GLY A 320 -17.14 -15.23 -22.15
N GLN A 321 -17.23 -16.00 -21.06
CA GLN A 321 -18.43 -16.02 -20.20
C GLN A 321 -18.52 -14.78 -19.30
N LEU A 322 -17.38 -14.28 -18.82
CA LEU A 322 -17.32 -13.07 -18.00
C LEU A 322 -17.73 -11.84 -18.80
N THR A 323 -17.20 -11.67 -20.00
CA THR A 323 -17.52 -10.55 -20.88
C THR A 323 -19.02 -10.50 -21.17
N LEU A 324 -19.62 -11.61 -21.59
CA LEU A 324 -21.06 -11.67 -21.85
C LEU A 324 -21.94 -11.36 -20.63
N SER A 325 -21.48 -11.69 -19.42
CA SER A 325 -22.29 -11.55 -18.21
C SER A 325 -22.22 -10.14 -17.58
N ILE A 326 -21.12 -9.42 -17.75
CA ILE A 326 -20.82 -8.20 -16.99
C ILE A 326 -20.67 -6.97 -17.89
N GLU A 327 -20.38 -7.17 -19.19
CA GLU A 327 -20.07 -6.10 -20.15
C GLU A 327 -21.14 -5.00 -20.17
N GLY A 328 -22.42 -5.38 -20.26
CA GLY A 328 -23.52 -4.41 -20.30
C GLY A 328 -23.67 -3.57 -19.04
N ILE A 329 -23.35 -4.12 -17.86
CA ILE A 329 -23.44 -3.41 -16.57
C ILE A 329 -22.25 -2.46 -16.42
N VAL A 330 -21.05 -2.94 -16.69
CA VAL A 330 -19.82 -2.18 -16.50
C VAL A 330 -19.69 -1.05 -17.54
N GLN A 331 -20.13 -1.27 -18.78
CA GLN A 331 -20.14 -0.22 -19.81
C GLN A 331 -21.13 0.92 -19.49
N GLN A 332 -22.28 0.61 -18.87
CA GLN A 332 -23.25 1.63 -18.46
C GLN A 332 -22.84 2.35 -17.17
N MET A 333 -22.18 1.66 -16.26
CA MET A 333 -21.79 2.18 -14.95
C MET A 333 -20.34 1.79 -14.58
N PRO A 334 -19.32 2.37 -15.25
CA PRO A 334 -17.90 1.99 -15.01
C PRO A 334 -17.44 2.18 -13.56
N TRP A 335 -18.04 3.12 -12.83
CA TRP A 335 -17.74 3.36 -11.42
C TRP A 335 -18.05 2.17 -10.50
N LEU A 336 -18.98 1.27 -10.90
CA LEU A 336 -19.24 0.03 -10.16
C LEU A 336 -18.02 -0.89 -10.10
N PHE A 337 -17.11 -0.78 -11.05
CA PHE A 337 -15.84 -1.47 -10.99
C PHE A 337 -15.00 -1.03 -9.78
N GLY A 338 -15.11 0.24 -9.38
CA GLY A 338 -14.52 0.73 -8.14
C GLY A 338 -15.06 0.03 -6.88
N VAL A 339 -16.35 -0.30 -6.88
CA VAL A 339 -16.95 -1.10 -5.80
C VAL A 339 -16.38 -2.52 -5.79
N ALA A 340 -16.20 -3.13 -6.96
CA ALA A 340 -15.57 -4.45 -7.07
C ALA A 340 -14.11 -4.44 -6.57
N LEU A 341 -13.32 -3.43 -6.95
CA LEU A 341 -11.96 -3.22 -6.43
C LEU A 341 -11.96 -3.07 -4.90
N PHE A 342 -12.88 -2.28 -4.35
CA PHE A 342 -13.00 -2.06 -2.92
C PHE A 342 -13.31 -3.36 -2.18
N VAL A 343 -14.34 -4.10 -2.61
CA VAL A 343 -14.75 -5.36 -1.99
C VAL A 343 -13.63 -6.41 -2.07
N MET A 344 -12.97 -6.54 -3.23
CA MET A 344 -11.84 -7.47 -3.38
C MET A 344 -10.66 -7.09 -2.50
N SER A 345 -10.37 -5.81 -2.32
CA SER A 345 -9.28 -5.37 -1.45
C SER A 345 -9.52 -5.71 0.04
N ILE A 346 -10.78 -5.78 0.46
CA ILE A 346 -11.15 -6.26 1.80
C ILE A 346 -10.78 -7.74 1.98
N LEU A 347 -10.95 -8.54 0.93
CA LEU A 347 -10.71 -9.98 0.98
C LEU A 347 -9.22 -10.32 0.83
N LEU A 348 -8.51 -9.60 -0.04
CA LEU A 348 -7.12 -9.89 -0.41
C LEU A 348 -6.09 -9.30 0.55
N TYR A 349 -6.45 -8.30 1.35
CA TYR A 349 -5.52 -7.56 2.22
C TYR A 349 -4.25 -7.05 1.50
N SER A 350 -4.33 -6.84 0.19
CA SER A 350 -3.20 -6.43 -0.64
C SER A 350 -3.68 -5.61 -1.83
N GLN A 351 -3.25 -4.36 -1.91
CA GLN A 351 -3.55 -3.46 -3.02
C GLN A 351 -2.99 -4.03 -4.34
N ALA A 352 -1.74 -4.49 -4.33
CA ALA A 352 -1.10 -5.06 -5.50
C ALA A 352 -1.79 -6.34 -6.00
N ALA A 353 -2.21 -7.22 -5.07
CA ALA A 353 -2.97 -8.42 -5.43
C ALA A 353 -4.34 -8.07 -6.00
N THR A 354 -5.02 -7.06 -5.45
CA THR A 354 -6.32 -6.57 -5.94
C THR A 354 -6.20 -6.01 -7.37
N VAL A 355 -5.21 -5.17 -7.62
CA VAL A 355 -4.91 -4.62 -8.95
C VAL A 355 -4.71 -5.77 -9.94
N ARG A 356 -3.85 -6.72 -9.62
CA ARG A 356 -3.57 -7.85 -10.49
C ARG A 356 -4.75 -8.78 -10.73
N ALA A 357 -5.59 -8.96 -9.72
CA ALA A 357 -6.75 -9.84 -9.83
C ALA A 357 -7.88 -9.24 -10.68
N LEU A 358 -8.09 -7.92 -10.60
CA LEU A 358 -9.27 -7.31 -11.21
C LEU A 358 -8.97 -6.37 -12.39
N VAL A 359 -7.85 -5.66 -12.41
CA VAL A 359 -7.59 -4.69 -13.50
C VAL A 359 -7.55 -5.35 -14.88
N PRO A 360 -6.99 -6.56 -15.09
CA PRO A 360 -7.09 -7.25 -16.37
C PRO A 360 -8.55 -7.46 -16.83
N LEU A 361 -9.45 -7.79 -15.89
CA LEU A 361 -10.88 -7.88 -16.18
C LEU A 361 -11.46 -6.52 -16.57
N GLY A 362 -11.10 -5.44 -15.86
CA GLY A 362 -11.54 -4.09 -16.20
C GLY A 362 -11.14 -3.70 -17.63
N ILE A 363 -9.90 -4.01 -18.03
CA ILE A 363 -9.38 -3.78 -19.37
C ILE A 363 -10.20 -4.60 -20.40
N ALA A 364 -10.42 -5.88 -20.13
CA ALA A 364 -11.18 -6.77 -21.02
C ALA A 364 -12.66 -6.35 -21.18
N LEU A 365 -13.23 -5.71 -20.15
CA LEU A 365 -14.58 -5.12 -20.18
C LEU A 365 -14.63 -3.75 -20.86
N GLY A 366 -13.52 -3.26 -21.41
CA GLY A 366 -13.46 -1.98 -22.12
C GLY A 366 -13.44 -0.74 -21.24
N ILE A 367 -13.13 -0.87 -19.93
CA ILE A 367 -12.95 0.30 -19.06
C ILE A 367 -11.69 1.05 -19.50
N SER A 368 -11.83 2.36 -19.72
CA SER A 368 -10.68 3.16 -20.16
C SER A 368 -9.54 3.15 -19.13
N PRO A 369 -8.27 3.20 -19.56
CA PRO A 369 -7.12 3.26 -18.68
C PRO A 369 -7.19 4.38 -17.64
N TYR A 370 -7.62 5.58 -18.06
CA TYR A 370 -7.78 6.71 -17.15
C TYR A 370 -8.88 6.48 -16.10
N MET A 371 -9.97 5.79 -16.45
CA MET A 371 -10.99 5.39 -15.48
C MET A 371 -10.42 4.40 -14.44
N LEU A 372 -9.61 3.43 -14.87
CA LEU A 372 -8.94 2.50 -13.95
C LEU A 372 -7.98 3.22 -13.00
N ILE A 373 -7.28 4.26 -13.48
CA ILE A 373 -6.42 5.12 -12.63
C ILE A 373 -7.28 5.92 -11.63
N ALA A 374 -8.40 6.50 -12.06
CA ALA A 374 -9.30 7.24 -11.18
C ALA A 374 -9.91 6.35 -10.08
N LEU A 375 -10.20 5.09 -10.39
CA LEU A 375 -10.74 4.11 -9.46
C LEU A 375 -9.66 3.41 -8.61
N PHE A 376 -8.38 3.62 -8.91
CA PHE A 376 -7.28 2.95 -8.22
C PHE A 376 -7.29 3.14 -6.68
N PRO A 377 -7.63 4.30 -6.09
CA PRO A 377 -7.75 4.41 -4.64
C PRO A 377 -8.76 3.45 -3.99
N ALA A 378 -9.68 2.88 -4.76
CA ALA A 378 -10.64 1.88 -4.25
C ALA A 378 -9.98 0.60 -3.73
N VAL A 379 -8.74 0.27 -4.15
CA VAL A 379 -8.01 -0.90 -3.64
C VAL A 379 -7.58 -0.78 -2.16
N ASN A 380 -7.96 0.29 -1.50
CA ASN A 380 -7.65 0.57 -0.08
C ASN A 380 -8.77 0.15 0.89
N GLY A 381 -9.62 -0.82 0.56
CA GLY A 381 -10.72 -1.30 1.42
C GLY A 381 -10.30 -2.15 2.63
N TYR A 382 -9.03 -2.47 2.79
CA TYR A 382 -8.47 -3.35 3.84
C TYR A 382 -8.88 -2.98 5.29
N PHE A 383 -9.24 -1.73 5.52
CA PHE A 383 -9.69 -1.25 6.85
C PHE A 383 -11.12 -1.68 7.18
N PHE A 384 -11.93 -2.04 6.19
CA PHE A 384 -13.37 -2.34 6.37
C PHE A 384 -13.61 -3.46 7.38
N ILE A 385 -12.77 -4.51 7.34
CA ILE A 385 -12.66 -5.49 8.42
C ILE A 385 -11.37 -5.18 9.19
N PRO A 386 -11.46 -4.75 10.48
CA PRO A 386 -10.34 -4.14 11.20
C PRO A 386 -9.32 -5.16 11.73
N ASN A 387 -8.88 -6.10 10.92
CA ASN A 387 -7.88 -7.13 11.24
C ASN A 387 -6.57 -6.95 10.46
N TYR A 388 -6.47 -5.91 9.63
CA TYR A 388 -5.22 -5.62 8.91
C TYR A 388 -4.11 -5.25 9.91
N PRO A 389 -2.85 -5.71 9.69
CA PRO A 389 -1.80 -5.56 10.69
C PRO A 389 -1.55 -4.14 11.20
N THR A 390 -1.60 -3.10 10.35
CA THR A 390 -1.41 -1.71 10.80
C THR A 390 -2.60 -1.19 11.61
N VAL A 391 -3.81 -1.67 11.33
CA VAL A 391 -5.02 -1.38 12.12
C VAL A 391 -4.89 -1.96 13.53
N VAL A 392 -4.52 -3.24 13.62
CA VAL A 392 -4.29 -3.92 14.91
C VAL A 392 -3.16 -3.26 15.69
N ALA A 393 -2.08 -2.88 15.02
CA ALA A 393 -0.96 -2.19 15.65
C ALA A 393 -1.38 -0.83 16.25
N ALA A 394 -2.15 -0.03 15.53
CA ALA A 394 -2.63 1.26 16.04
C ALA A 394 -3.50 1.09 17.29
N ILE A 395 -4.36 0.07 17.33
CA ILE A 395 -5.15 -0.27 18.52
C ILE A 395 -4.24 -0.63 19.71
N ASN A 396 -3.20 -1.43 19.47
CA ASN A 396 -2.27 -1.89 20.51
C ASN A 396 -1.35 -0.77 21.02
N PHE A 397 -1.01 0.20 20.18
CA PHE A 397 -0.20 1.35 20.59
C PHE A 397 -1.00 2.39 21.40
N ASP A 398 -2.32 2.41 21.23
CA ASP A 398 -3.18 3.30 22.01
C ASP A 398 -3.45 2.76 23.42
N ARG A 399 -2.63 3.17 24.37
CA ARG A 399 -2.79 2.80 25.78
C ARG A 399 -4.05 3.41 26.42
N THR A 400 -4.61 4.47 25.83
CA THR A 400 -5.81 5.12 26.36
C THR A 400 -7.06 4.29 26.12
N GLY A 401 -7.04 3.35 25.14
CA GLY A 401 -8.15 2.49 24.77
C GLY A 401 -9.22 3.20 23.95
N THR A 402 -8.93 4.40 23.44
CA THR A 402 -9.87 5.15 22.60
C THR A 402 -9.91 4.60 21.18
N THR A 403 -8.77 4.12 20.66
CA THR A 403 -8.68 3.44 19.37
C THR A 403 -9.10 1.99 19.54
N LYS A 404 -10.24 1.60 18.96
CA LYS A 404 -10.85 0.31 19.25
C LYS A 404 -11.67 -0.26 18.11
N ILE A 405 -11.96 -1.57 18.23
CA ILE A 405 -13.04 -2.25 17.53
C ILE A 405 -14.25 -2.23 18.48
N GLY A 406 -15.37 -1.66 18.02
CA GLY A 406 -16.59 -1.60 18.82
C GLY A 406 -17.27 -2.96 18.95
N LYS A 407 -18.42 -2.99 19.66
CA LYS A 407 -19.22 -4.20 19.88
C LYS A 407 -19.63 -4.91 18.57
N TYR A 408 -19.85 -4.14 17.52
CA TYR A 408 -20.12 -4.63 16.17
C TYR A 408 -18.86 -4.41 15.34
N VAL A 409 -18.38 -5.41 14.62
CA VAL A 409 -17.10 -5.39 13.86
C VAL A 409 -16.97 -4.16 12.96
N LEU A 410 -18.05 -3.67 12.38
CA LEU A 410 -18.09 -2.50 11.51
C LEU A 410 -18.05 -1.15 12.27
N ASN A 411 -18.23 -1.17 13.59
CA ASN A 411 -18.15 0.01 14.44
C ASN A 411 -16.75 0.12 15.06
N HIS A 412 -15.78 0.57 14.26
CA HIS A 412 -14.40 0.72 14.69
C HIS A 412 -13.81 2.06 14.26
N SER A 413 -12.72 2.44 14.90
CA SER A 413 -12.07 3.76 14.76
C SER A 413 -11.58 4.11 13.34
N PHE A 414 -11.43 3.13 12.46
CA PHE A 414 -10.88 3.29 11.12
C PHE A 414 -11.95 3.38 10.02
N MET A 415 -13.22 3.00 10.33
CA MET A 415 -14.28 2.89 9.33
C MET A 415 -14.54 4.22 8.65
N MET A 416 -14.91 5.23 9.42
CA MET A 416 -15.30 6.53 8.85
C MET A 416 -14.11 7.28 8.22
N PRO A 417 -12.94 7.39 8.87
CA PRO A 417 -11.77 7.97 8.22
C PRO A 417 -11.40 7.28 6.91
N GLY A 418 -11.49 5.95 6.88
CA GLY A 418 -11.19 5.15 5.69
C GLY A 418 -12.18 5.37 4.55
N LEU A 419 -13.48 5.30 4.84
CA LEU A 419 -14.53 5.53 3.84
C LEU A 419 -14.44 6.96 3.28
N VAL A 420 -14.37 7.97 4.15
CA VAL A 420 -14.28 9.37 3.72
C VAL A 420 -13.06 9.59 2.83
N SER A 421 -11.87 9.14 3.25
CA SER A 421 -10.65 9.31 2.47
C SER A 421 -10.73 8.62 1.11
N THR A 422 -11.24 7.39 1.08
CA THR A 422 -11.30 6.59 -0.16
C THR A 422 -12.35 7.15 -1.13
N ILE A 423 -13.54 7.51 -0.64
CA ILE A 423 -14.60 8.09 -1.47
C ILE A 423 -14.16 9.42 -2.06
N VAL A 424 -13.55 10.30 -1.25
CA VAL A 424 -13.04 11.60 -1.73
C VAL A 424 -11.93 11.40 -2.75
N ALA A 425 -10.99 10.45 -2.51
CA ALA A 425 -9.92 10.17 -3.46
C ALA A 425 -10.46 9.66 -4.80
N ILE A 426 -11.45 8.76 -4.80
CA ILE A 426 -12.10 8.28 -6.03
C ILE A 426 -12.84 9.43 -6.73
N ALA A 427 -13.64 10.20 -6.00
CA ALA A 427 -14.40 11.32 -6.58
C ALA A 427 -13.47 12.35 -7.24
N LEU A 428 -12.34 12.68 -6.60
CA LEU A 428 -11.33 13.56 -7.18
C LEU A 428 -10.60 12.91 -8.36
N GLY A 429 -10.29 11.63 -8.30
CA GLY A 429 -9.74 10.89 -9.42
C GLY A 429 -10.65 10.98 -10.65
N LEU A 430 -11.97 10.76 -10.48
CA LEU A 430 -12.97 10.89 -11.53
C LEU A 430 -13.10 12.35 -12.05
N LEU A 431 -12.88 13.33 -11.21
CA LEU A 431 -12.86 14.73 -11.63
C LEU A 431 -11.60 15.05 -12.45
N PHE A 432 -10.43 14.59 -11.99
CA PHE A 432 -9.15 14.88 -12.64
C PHE A 432 -9.03 14.28 -14.04
N ILE A 433 -9.58 13.10 -14.29
CA ILE A 433 -9.60 12.52 -15.64
C ILE A 433 -10.46 13.29 -16.64
N GLN A 434 -11.29 14.24 -16.17
CA GLN A 434 -12.03 15.14 -17.05
C GLN A 434 -11.26 16.43 -17.36
N ILE A 435 -10.21 16.70 -16.59
CA ILE A 435 -9.39 17.92 -16.71
C ILE A 435 -8.08 17.62 -17.48
N PHE A 436 -7.54 16.43 -17.30
CA PHE A 436 -6.28 15.97 -17.90
C PHE A 436 -6.49 14.94 -19.02
#